data_7e4623a705d8bbccbdd192e12fdea5f5
#
_entry.id   7e4623a705d8bbccbdd192e12fdea5f5
#
_cell.length_a   1.000
_cell.length_b   1.000
_cell.length_c   1.000
_cell.angle_alpha   90.00
_cell.angle_beta   90.00
_cell.angle_gamma   90.00
#
_symmetry.space_group_name_H-M   'P 1'
#
loop_
_entity.id
_entity.type
_entity.pdbx_description
1 polymer ?
#
loop_
_entity_poly.entity_id
_entity_poly.type
_entity_poly.pdbx_seq_one_letter_code
_entity_poly.pdbx_strand_id
1 'polypeptide(L)'
;MQHDDIVSRTKSVISDYLPSGSLTDQMVADALQMSSRTLQRKLTAEKTSFRKLVQAVRQELAESYLGDDSFTLKEISYLLGFSEQSSFSRAFKRSTGLTPQQYRDGA
;
A
#
# COMPACT_ATOMS: atom_id res chain seq x y z
N MET A 1 -1.95 17.96 -14.92
CA MET A 1 -1.76 17.50 -14.67
C MET A 1 -0.92 16.63 -14.57
N GLN A 2 -0.26 16.39 -14.14
CA GLN A 2 0.59 15.71 -14.13
C GLN A 2 0.55 14.63 -13.48
N HIS A 3 0.34 13.71 -13.77
CA HIS A 3 0.18 12.44 -13.21
C HIS A 3 1.38 11.58 -13.37
N ASP A 4 2.43 12.14 -13.91
CA ASP A 4 3.65 11.42 -14.17
C ASP A 4 4.74 11.67 -13.15
N ASP A 5 4.40 12.31 -12.04
CA ASP A 5 5.41 12.55 -11.02
C ASP A 5 5.84 11.23 -10.39
N ILE A 6 7.01 11.23 -9.78
CA ILE A 6 7.60 10.02 -9.25
C ILE A 6 6.74 9.41 -8.13
N VAL A 7 6.09 10.22 -7.32
CA VAL A 7 5.25 9.71 -6.24
C VAL A 7 4.06 8.94 -6.79
N SER A 8 3.32 9.53 -7.74
CA SER A 8 2.16 8.87 -8.33
C SER A 8 2.55 7.60 -9.08
N ARG A 9 3.64 7.66 -9.83
CA ARG A 9 4.12 6.49 -10.58
C ARG A 9 4.52 5.37 -9.64
N THR A 10 5.22 5.71 -8.55
CA THR A 10 5.63 4.72 -7.57
C THR A 10 4.42 4.08 -6.91
N LYS A 11 3.43 4.88 -6.51
CA LYS A 11 2.22 4.35 -5.87
C LYS A 11 1.47 3.41 -6.80
N SER A 12 1.41 3.74 -8.08
CA SER A 12 0.73 2.89 -9.05
C SER A 12 1.39 1.52 -9.16
N VAL A 13 2.72 1.48 -9.22
CA VAL A 13 3.45 0.22 -9.28
C VAL A 13 3.29 -0.57 -7.98
N ILE A 14 3.35 0.12 -6.84
CA ILE A 14 3.14 -0.55 -5.55
C ILE A 14 1.78 -1.23 -5.54
N SER A 15 0.74 -0.53 -5.98
CA SER A 15 -0.61 -1.07 -6.02
C SER A 15 -0.67 -2.36 -6.85
N ASP A 16 0.03 -2.38 -7.99
CA ASP A 16 0.03 -3.54 -8.88
C ASP A 16 0.71 -4.76 -8.23
N TYR A 17 1.74 -4.54 -7.42
CA TYR A 17 2.53 -5.63 -6.87
C TYR A 17 2.15 -6.07 -5.47
N LEU A 18 1.30 -5.30 -4.77
CA LEU A 18 0.95 -5.64 -3.39
C LEU A 18 0.41 -7.06 -3.23
N PRO A 19 -0.48 -7.54 -4.12
CA PRO A 19 -1.05 -8.87 -3.92
C PRO A 19 -0.03 -10.01 -3.96
N SER A 20 1.17 -9.75 -4.51
CA SER A 20 2.19 -10.79 -4.57
C SER A 20 2.70 -11.18 -3.18
N GLY A 21 2.59 -10.28 -2.20
CA GLY A 21 3.10 -10.54 -0.85
C GLY A 21 4.61 -10.46 -0.74
N SER A 22 5.30 -10.14 -1.82
CA SER A 22 6.77 -10.12 -1.82
C SER A 22 7.33 -8.80 -2.40
N LEU A 23 6.57 -7.73 -2.26
CA LEU A 23 6.97 -6.44 -2.79
C LEU A 23 8.28 -5.95 -2.19
N THR A 24 9.20 -5.51 -3.05
CA THR A 24 10.44 -4.85 -2.63
C THR A 24 10.60 -3.56 -3.40
N ASP A 25 11.46 -2.67 -2.87
CA ASP A 25 11.75 -1.42 -3.57
C ASP A 25 12.48 -1.68 -4.88
N GLN A 26 13.28 -2.76 -4.96
CA GLN A 26 13.97 -3.11 -6.18
C GLN A 26 12.98 -3.46 -7.29
N MET A 27 11.92 -4.22 -6.96
CA MET A 27 10.89 -4.56 -7.94
C MET A 27 10.23 -3.31 -8.50
N VAL A 28 9.93 -2.36 -7.65
CA VAL A 28 9.28 -1.13 -8.07
C VAL A 28 10.24 -0.27 -8.91
N ALA A 29 11.49 -0.18 -8.46
CA ALA A 29 12.49 0.58 -9.22
C ALA A 29 12.69 -0.02 -10.61
N ASP A 30 12.77 -1.35 -10.71
CA ASP A 30 12.91 -2.02 -11.99
C ASP A 30 11.73 -1.70 -12.90
N ALA A 31 10.52 -1.72 -12.37
CA ALA A 31 9.33 -1.40 -13.16
C ALA A 31 9.35 0.04 -13.65
N LEU A 32 10.00 0.93 -12.90
CA LEU A 32 10.13 2.33 -13.28
C LEU A 32 11.40 2.60 -14.08
N GLN A 33 12.15 1.54 -14.39
CA GLN A 33 13.35 1.60 -15.21
C GLN A 33 14.44 2.47 -14.58
N MET A 34 14.63 2.29 -13.28
CA MET A 34 15.69 3.00 -12.55
C MET A 34 16.24 2.09 -11.46
N SER A 35 17.38 2.46 -10.88
CA SER A 35 17.92 1.70 -9.74
C SER A 35 17.15 2.06 -8.48
N SER A 36 17.22 1.17 -7.49
CA SER A 36 16.56 1.45 -6.21
C SER A 36 17.17 2.67 -5.55
N ARG A 37 18.46 2.91 -5.74
CA ARG A 37 19.12 4.10 -5.21
C ARG A 37 18.56 5.38 -5.84
N THR A 38 18.35 5.37 -7.16
CA THR A 38 17.77 6.53 -7.84
C THR A 38 16.34 6.76 -7.37
N LEU A 39 15.56 5.68 -7.23
CA LEU A 39 14.19 5.80 -6.73
C LEU A 39 14.20 6.42 -5.33
N GLN A 40 15.06 5.91 -4.45
CA GLN A 40 15.14 6.43 -3.10
C GLN A 40 15.51 7.92 -3.09
N ARG A 41 16.47 8.31 -3.92
CA ARG A 41 16.87 9.70 -3.98
C ARG A 41 15.74 10.60 -4.46
N LYS A 42 15.00 10.15 -5.48
CA LYS A 42 13.90 10.94 -6.02
C LYS A 42 12.76 11.07 -5.01
N LEU A 43 12.47 9.99 -4.27
CA LEU A 43 11.43 10.04 -3.26
C LEU A 43 11.82 10.93 -2.08
N THR A 44 13.09 10.90 -1.69
CA THR A 44 13.58 11.78 -0.64
C THR A 44 13.43 13.25 -1.04
N ALA A 45 13.68 13.56 -2.31
CA ALA A 45 13.51 14.92 -2.82
C ALA A 45 12.04 15.37 -2.70
N GLU A 46 11.10 14.43 -2.75
CA GLU A 46 9.67 14.71 -2.58
C GLU A 46 9.24 14.58 -1.12
N LYS A 47 10.19 14.47 -0.21
CA LYS A 47 9.95 14.41 1.24
C LYS A 47 9.14 13.19 1.66
N THR A 48 9.35 12.07 0.97
CA THR A 48 8.69 10.83 1.29
C THR A 48 9.69 9.68 1.15
N SER A 49 9.20 8.44 1.28
CA SER A 49 10.05 7.26 1.16
C SER A 49 9.20 6.12 0.59
N PHE A 50 9.89 5.08 0.09
CA PHE A 50 9.19 3.90 -0.41
C PHE A 50 8.26 3.33 0.68
N ARG A 51 8.78 3.19 1.90
CA ARG A 51 7.99 2.63 3.00
C ARG A 51 6.73 3.45 3.27
N LYS A 52 6.86 4.77 3.28
CA LYS A 52 5.69 5.64 3.51
C LYS A 52 4.67 5.48 2.40
N LEU A 53 5.13 5.34 1.16
CA LEU A 53 4.21 5.17 0.04
C LEU A 53 3.51 3.82 0.09
N VAL A 54 4.21 2.76 0.50
CA VAL A 54 3.58 1.45 0.67
C VAL A 54 2.47 1.55 1.71
N GLN A 55 2.75 2.20 2.84
CA GLN A 55 1.75 2.37 3.88
C GLN A 55 0.55 3.17 3.39
N ALA A 56 0.80 4.23 2.62
CA ALA A 56 -0.29 5.06 2.09
C ALA A 56 -1.16 4.27 1.12
N VAL A 57 -0.53 3.51 0.22
CA VAL A 57 -1.29 2.71 -0.75
C VAL A 57 -2.12 1.64 -0.02
N ARG A 58 -1.51 0.94 0.94
CA ARG A 58 -2.25 -0.06 1.71
C ARG A 58 -3.45 0.54 2.42
N GLN A 59 -3.27 1.73 2.99
CA GLN A 59 -4.37 2.40 3.70
C GLN A 59 -5.49 2.77 2.74
N GLU A 60 -5.15 3.36 1.61
CA GLU A 60 -6.15 3.77 0.62
C GLU A 60 -6.93 2.58 0.08
N LEU A 61 -6.22 1.51 -0.25
CA LEU A 61 -6.86 0.31 -0.77
C LEU A 61 -7.68 -0.40 0.30
N ALA A 62 -7.18 -0.43 1.54
CA ALA A 62 -7.92 -1.06 2.64
C ALA A 62 -9.27 -0.37 2.82
N GLU A 63 -9.27 0.96 2.84
CA GLU A 63 -10.52 1.71 3.01
C GLU A 63 -11.49 1.42 1.87
N SER A 64 -10.98 1.37 0.66
CA SER A 64 -11.81 1.08 -0.50
C SER A 64 -12.42 -0.32 -0.43
N TYR A 65 -11.60 -1.33 -0.14
CA TYR A 65 -12.09 -2.71 -0.05
C TYR A 65 -13.06 -2.91 1.11
N LEU A 66 -12.78 -2.26 2.26
CA LEU A 66 -13.65 -2.40 3.42
C LEU A 66 -15.03 -1.83 3.17
N GLY A 67 -15.14 -0.87 2.26
CA GLY A 67 -16.43 -0.30 1.89
C GLY A 67 -17.25 -1.20 0.98
N ASP A 68 -16.69 -2.31 0.56
CA ASP A 68 -17.35 -3.25 -0.36
C ASP A 68 -17.54 -4.59 0.34
N ASP A 69 -18.79 -4.90 0.68
CA ASP A 69 -19.12 -6.10 1.44
C ASP A 69 -18.80 -7.40 0.71
N SER A 70 -18.52 -7.34 -0.58
CA SER A 70 -18.18 -8.54 -1.34
C SER A 70 -16.79 -9.08 -0.99
N PHE A 71 -15.96 -8.29 -0.31
CA PHE A 71 -14.63 -8.74 0.13
C PHE A 71 -14.66 -9.12 1.60
N THR A 72 -14.12 -10.29 1.93
CA THR A 72 -13.94 -10.68 3.33
C THR A 72 -12.65 -10.03 3.85
N LEU A 73 -12.53 -9.94 5.17
CA LEU A 73 -11.31 -9.40 5.76
C LEU A 73 -10.09 -10.23 5.39
N LYS A 74 -10.27 -11.56 5.29
CA LYS A 74 -9.18 -12.43 4.88
C LYS A 74 -8.72 -12.12 3.46
N GLU A 75 -9.69 -11.96 2.54
CA GLU A 75 -9.35 -11.61 1.16
C GLU A 75 -8.62 -10.28 1.08
N ILE A 76 -9.11 -9.28 1.83
CA ILE A 76 -8.49 -7.97 1.84
C ILE A 76 -7.05 -8.06 2.31
N SER A 77 -6.79 -8.84 3.37
CA SER A 77 -5.45 -8.95 3.90
C SER A 77 -4.48 -9.49 2.85
N TYR A 78 -4.90 -10.48 2.07
CA TYR A 78 -4.05 -11.01 1.00
C TYR A 78 -3.87 -10.01 -0.13
N LEU A 79 -4.93 -9.30 -0.51
CA LEU A 79 -4.83 -8.31 -1.58
C LEU A 79 -3.87 -7.18 -1.22
N LEU A 80 -3.70 -6.91 0.06
CA LEU A 80 -2.79 -5.88 0.54
C LEU A 80 -1.37 -6.40 0.81
N GLY A 81 -1.15 -7.70 0.55
CA GLY A 81 0.18 -8.27 0.67
C GLY A 81 0.54 -8.80 2.04
N PHE A 82 -0.43 -8.93 2.95
CA PHE A 82 -0.19 -9.53 4.26
C PHE A 82 -0.32 -11.05 4.17
N SER A 83 0.52 -11.76 4.90
CA SER A 83 0.45 -13.22 4.93
C SER A 83 -0.64 -13.72 5.86
N GLU A 84 -1.08 -12.89 6.80
CA GLU A 84 -2.11 -13.26 7.78
C GLU A 84 -3.06 -12.11 8.04
N GLN A 85 -4.31 -12.45 8.29
CA GLN A 85 -5.32 -11.45 8.60
C GLN A 85 -4.98 -10.66 9.87
N SER A 86 -4.40 -11.33 10.86
CA SER A 86 -4.04 -10.66 12.12
C SER A 86 -3.01 -9.55 11.90
N SER A 87 -2.09 -9.75 10.97
CA SER A 87 -1.10 -8.73 10.64
C SER A 87 -1.76 -7.50 10.05
N PHE A 88 -2.71 -7.71 9.16
CA PHE A 88 -3.49 -6.63 8.57
C PHE A 88 -4.26 -5.88 9.66
N SER A 89 -4.96 -6.62 10.52
CA SER A 89 -5.78 -5.99 11.57
C SER A 89 -4.95 -5.12 12.49
N ARG A 90 -3.76 -5.60 12.88
CA ARG A 90 -2.90 -4.81 13.76
C ARG A 90 -2.37 -3.56 13.06
N ALA A 91 -1.96 -3.70 11.80
CA ALA A 91 -1.44 -2.56 11.05
C ALA A 91 -2.53 -1.50 10.85
N PHE A 92 -3.74 -1.94 10.50
CA PHE A 92 -4.84 -1.03 10.27
C PHE A 92 -5.23 -0.30 11.56
N LYS A 93 -5.31 -1.03 12.67
CA LYS A 93 -5.66 -0.40 13.95
C LYS A 93 -4.58 0.59 14.39
N ARG A 94 -3.31 0.25 14.18
CA ARG A 94 -2.22 1.16 14.53
C ARG A 94 -2.30 2.44 13.72
N SER A 95 -2.71 2.33 12.47
CA SER A 95 -2.77 3.46 11.55
C SER A 95 -4.02 4.33 11.75
N THR A 96 -5.16 3.73 12.09
CA THR A 96 -6.45 4.43 12.12
C THR A 96 -7.09 4.52 13.49
N GLY A 97 -6.65 3.70 14.43
CA GLY A 97 -7.29 3.60 15.74
C GLY A 97 -8.46 2.63 15.77
N LEU A 98 -8.85 2.08 14.63
CA LEU A 98 -9.99 1.16 14.53
C LEU A 98 -9.53 -0.16 13.95
N THR A 99 -10.17 -1.26 14.37
CA THR A 99 -9.96 -2.53 13.67
C THR A 99 -10.65 -2.46 12.31
N PRO A 100 -10.24 -3.29 11.34
CA PRO A 100 -10.93 -3.34 10.06
C PRO A 100 -12.42 -3.60 10.19
N GLN A 101 -12.82 -4.48 11.13
CA GLN A 101 -14.23 -4.77 11.32
C GLN A 101 -14.98 -3.56 11.85
N GLN A 102 -14.38 -2.83 12.80
CA GLN A 102 -15.00 -1.61 13.32
C GLN A 102 -15.16 -0.57 12.20
N TYR A 103 -14.17 -0.44 11.38
CA TYR A 103 -14.21 0.51 10.26
C TYR A 103 -15.33 0.12 9.30
N ARG A 104 -15.44 -1.17 8.96
CA ARG A 104 -16.48 -1.64 8.04
C ARG A 104 -17.87 -1.43 8.61
N ASP A 105 -18.01 -1.58 9.92
CA ASP A 105 -19.29 -1.41 10.59
C ASP A 105 -19.70 0.05 10.75
N GLY A 106 -18.90 0.97 10.27
CA GLY A 106 -19.23 2.38 10.31
C GLY A 106 -18.91 3.07 11.62
N ALA A 107 -18.02 2.47 12.39
CA ALA A 107 -17.65 3.05 13.68
C ALA A 107 -16.76 4.28 13.52
#